data_04120a14fb904353624d6ef16ed8705a
#
_entry.id   04120a14fb904353624d6ef16ed8705a
#
_cell.length_a   1.000
_cell.length_b   1.000
_cell.length_c   1.000
_cell.angle_alpha   90.00
_cell.angle_beta   90.00
_cell.angle_gamma   90.00
#
_symmetry.space_group_name_H-M   'P 1'
#
loop_
_entity.id
_entity.type
_entity.pdbx_description
1 polymer ?
#
loop_
_entity_poly.entity_id
_entity_poly.type
_entity_poly.pdbx_seq_one_letter_code
_entity_poly.pdbx_strand_id
1 'polypeptide(L)'
;MLRLSHRNDTIVCWYDFQAILCYWLSILLFKRRKIVCINILLKDKDSLRNKVVSWLYRKALNSKRVVASVTSTEYGTHLKERLGINKKLFLLHDVFHESYLYKREFHVIPNSVFCGGRNGRDWRFMIEVAKVMPHVQFHLVMPKVTYDEYQHELPSNVVARYNISMEDFMKEMCSCEIVALPLDTEAPAGLIVLFQAAANMKYIITTDTMTTREYLSDGRGCLLPNEVNVWSEAIDGKLGKVKLNAMASEKFLNFLEAECSEEKFVEGVELMINKFEK
;
A
#
# COMPACT_ATOMS: atom_id res chain seq x y z
N MET A 1 23.15 6.40 -14.71
CA MET A 1 22.85 4.96 -14.81
C MET A 1 22.99 4.42 -16.23
N LEU A 2 22.16 4.81 -17.22
CA LEU A 2 22.24 4.29 -18.61
C LEU A 2 23.59 4.50 -19.32
N ARG A 3 24.32 5.56 -18.99
CA ARG A 3 25.66 5.82 -19.58
C ARG A 3 26.73 4.88 -19.03
N LEU A 4 26.58 4.43 -17.79
CA LEU A 4 27.55 3.59 -17.06
C LEU A 4 27.27 2.09 -17.22
N SER A 5 26.06 1.70 -17.68
CA SER A 5 25.70 0.30 -17.84
C SER A 5 26.29 -0.32 -19.10
N HIS A 6 26.70 -1.57 -19.00
CA HIS A 6 27.16 -2.38 -20.14
C HIS A 6 25.98 -3.04 -20.88
N ARG A 7 26.21 -3.56 -22.11
CA ARG A 7 25.15 -4.11 -22.97
C ARG A 7 24.38 -5.27 -22.33
N ASN A 8 25.04 -6.04 -21.51
CA ASN A 8 24.47 -7.24 -20.87
C ASN A 8 23.87 -6.96 -19.50
N ASP A 9 24.01 -5.75 -18.96
CA ASP A 9 23.48 -5.40 -17.65
C ASP A 9 21.96 -5.37 -17.65
N THR A 10 21.36 -5.84 -16.56
CA THR A 10 19.96 -5.68 -16.24
C THR A 10 19.78 -4.52 -15.26
N ILE A 11 18.93 -3.57 -15.63
CA ILE A 11 18.61 -2.42 -14.77
C ILE A 11 17.38 -2.77 -13.97
N VAL A 12 17.51 -2.81 -12.65
CA VAL A 12 16.39 -2.98 -11.73
C VAL A 12 15.90 -1.60 -11.28
N CYS A 13 14.63 -1.32 -11.52
CA CYS A 13 13.99 -0.06 -11.14
C CYS A 13 12.97 -0.30 -10.04
N TRP A 14 13.13 0.40 -8.92
CA TRP A 14 12.22 0.30 -7.77
C TRP A 14 10.83 0.92 -8.05
N TYR A 15 10.77 1.97 -8.84
CA TYR A 15 9.52 2.62 -9.23
C TYR A 15 9.20 2.37 -10.71
N ASP A 16 7.95 2.12 -11.01
CA ASP A 16 7.45 1.87 -12.36
C ASP A 16 7.78 2.99 -13.35
N PHE A 17 7.58 4.27 -12.95
CA PHE A 17 7.91 5.41 -13.80
C PHE A 17 9.40 5.47 -14.17
N GLN A 18 10.30 5.02 -13.27
CA GLN A 18 11.74 4.94 -13.56
C GLN A 18 12.02 3.88 -14.62
N ALA A 19 11.36 2.71 -14.52
CA ALA A 19 11.50 1.65 -15.50
C ALA A 19 11.02 2.08 -16.88
N ILE A 20 9.86 2.76 -16.94
CA ILE A 20 9.31 3.29 -18.20
C ILE A 20 10.22 4.36 -18.79
N LEU A 21 10.70 5.28 -17.97
CA LEU A 21 11.67 6.31 -18.41
C LEU A 21 12.97 5.67 -18.90
N CYS A 22 13.55 4.72 -18.18
CA CYS A 22 14.75 3.97 -18.61
C CYS A 22 14.53 3.26 -19.93
N TYR A 23 13.36 2.64 -20.13
CA TYR A 23 13.02 2.00 -21.40
C TYR A 23 13.07 2.97 -22.57
N TRP A 24 12.38 4.11 -22.48
CA TRP A 24 12.31 5.09 -23.55
C TRP A 24 13.64 5.79 -23.80
N LEU A 25 14.36 6.18 -22.74
CA LEU A 25 15.71 6.73 -22.87
C LEU A 25 16.69 5.73 -23.48
N SER A 26 16.54 4.43 -23.16
CA SER A 26 17.40 3.39 -23.77
C SER A 26 17.19 3.24 -25.27
N ILE A 27 15.99 3.53 -25.77
CA ILE A 27 15.70 3.57 -27.21
C ILE A 27 16.33 4.82 -27.83
N LEU A 28 16.08 5.99 -27.23
CA LEU A 28 16.59 7.28 -27.74
C LEU A 28 18.12 7.32 -27.81
N LEU A 29 18.79 6.68 -26.83
CA LEU A 29 20.26 6.62 -26.77
C LEU A 29 20.84 5.41 -27.53
N PHE A 30 20.04 4.66 -28.26
CA PHE A 30 20.42 3.42 -28.96
C PHE A 30 21.08 2.36 -28.04
N LYS A 31 20.82 2.45 -26.72
CA LYS A 31 21.35 1.55 -25.68
C LYS A 31 20.24 0.59 -25.21
N ARG A 32 19.96 -0.45 -25.98
CA ARG A 32 18.92 -1.44 -25.64
C ARG A 32 19.30 -2.21 -24.38
N ARG A 33 18.67 -1.91 -23.22
CA ARG A 33 18.90 -2.55 -21.92
C ARG A 33 17.77 -3.49 -21.54
N LYS A 34 18.11 -4.51 -20.73
CA LYS A 34 17.13 -5.33 -20.00
C LYS A 34 16.69 -4.53 -18.78
N ILE A 35 15.40 -4.50 -18.48
CA ILE A 35 14.83 -3.69 -17.40
C ILE A 35 13.87 -4.53 -16.57
N VAL A 36 14.09 -4.57 -15.27
CA VAL A 36 13.15 -5.10 -14.28
C VAL A 36 12.42 -3.91 -13.66
N CYS A 37 11.09 -3.94 -13.70
CA CYS A 37 10.21 -2.95 -13.12
C CYS A 37 9.57 -3.58 -11.87
N ILE A 38 10.00 -3.15 -10.68
CA ILE A 38 9.43 -3.61 -9.42
C ILE A 38 8.13 -2.88 -9.18
N ASN A 39 7.07 -3.64 -8.99
CA ASN A 39 5.72 -3.24 -8.60
C ASN A 39 5.15 -2.01 -9.30
N ILE A 40 4.26 -2.27 -10.25
CA ILE A 40 3.53 -1.19 -10.95
C ILE A 40 2.49 -0.60 -9.99
N LEU A 41 2.53 0.74 -9.82
CA LEU A 41 1.65 1.51 -8.94
C LEU A 41 0.77 2.52 -9.69
N LEU A 42 0.50 2.27 -10.96
CA LEU A 42 -0.20 3.19 -11.84
C LEU A 42 -1.68 3.36 -11.44
N LYS A 43 -2.03 4.52 -10.89
CA LYS A 43 -3.40 4.87 -10.51
C LYS A 43 -4.31 5.06 -11.73
N ASP A 44 -5.59 4.74 -11.55
CA ASP A 44 -6.64 4.99 -12.53
C ASP A 44 -7.03 6.47 -12.51
N LYS A 45 -6.79 7.16 -13.60
CA LYS A 45 -7.25 8.54 -13.81
C LYS A 45 -7.58 8.75 -15.27
N ASP A 46 -8.78 9.22 -15.55
CA ASP A 46 -9.21 9.57 -16.90
C ASP A 46 -8.82 11.01 -17.25
N SER A 47 -7.77 11.16 -18.04
CA SER A 47 -7.37 12.43 -18.67
C SER A 47 -6.59 12.18 -19.95
N LEU A 48 -6.54 13.15 -20.86
CA LEU A 48 -5.73 13.06 -22.08
C LEU A 48 -4.24 12.78 -21.76
N ARG A 49 -3.72 13.38 -20.70
CA ARG A 49 -2.36 13.12 -20.20
C ARG A 49 -2.20 11.64 -19.83
N ASN A 50 -3.19 11.06 -19.20
CA ASN A 50 -3.15 9.65 -18.79
C ASN A 50 -3.25 8.68 -19.98
N LYS A 51 -3.92 9.05 -21.07
CA LYS A 51 -3.92 8.25 -22.31
C LYS A 51 -2.51 8.13 -22.91
N VAL A 52 -1.74 9.23 -22.91
CA VAL A 52 -0.34 9.21 -23.36
C VAL A 52 0.52 8.37 -22.41
N VAL A 53 0.36 8.56 -21.11
CA VAL A 53 1.08 7.75 -20.09
C VAL A 53 0.75 6.28 -20.26
N SER A 54 -0.53 5.91 -20.37
CA SER A 54 -0.96 4.52 -20.58
C SER A 54 -0.36 3.91 -21.86
N TRP A 55 -0.29 4.67 -22.94
CA TRP A 55 0.36 4.23 -24.17
C TRP A 55 1.87 3.99 -23.98
N LEU A 56 2.57 4.87 -23.26
CA LEU A 56 3.99 4.71 -22.93
C LEU A 56 4.22 3.44 -22.11
N TYR A 57 3.40 3.21 -21.07
CA TYR A 57 3.45 2.01 -20.25
C TYR A 57 3.16 0.77 -21.08
N ARG A 58 2.07 0.74 -21.85
CA ARG A 58 1.70 -0.38 -22.72
C ARG A 58 2.85 -0.82 -23.62
N LYS A 59 3.48 0.14 -24.30
CA LYS A 59 4.60 -0.15 -25.21
C LYS A 59 5.82 -0.69 -24.47
N ALA A 60 6.18 -0.10 -23.35
CA ALA A 60 7.31 -0.56 -22.55
C ALA A 60 7.06 -1.96 -21.95
N LEU A 61 5.92 -2.16 -21.31
CA LEU A 61 5.58 -3.40 -20.62
C LEU A 61 5.38 -4.60 -21.58
N ASN A 62 4.93 -4.36 -22.81
CA ASN A 62 4.86 -5.40 -23.85
C ASN A 62 6.21 -5.69 -24.52
N SER A 63 7.26 -4.89 -24.25
CA SER A 63 8.59 -5.14 -24.82
C SER A 63 9.25 -6.39 -24.22
N LYS A 64 9.94 -7.19 -25.05
CA LYS A 64 10.75 -8.32 -24.57
C LYS A 64 11.88 -7.91 -23.60
N ARG A 65 12.21 -6.63 -23.55
CA ARG A 65 13.28 -6.05 -22.70
C ARG A 65 12.81 -5.60 -21.34
N VAL A 66 11.51 -5.68 -21.05
CA VAL A 66 10.94 -5.29 -19.76
C VAL A 66 10.26 -6.49 -19.13
N VAL A 67 10.61 -6.77 -17.89
CA VAL A 67 9.90 -7.69 -16.99
C VAL A 67 9.36 -6.87 -15.84
N ALA A 68 8.11 -7.07 -15.46
CA ALA A 68 7.46 -6.26 -14.45
C ALA A 68 6.70 -7.11 -13.44
N SER A 69 6.57 -6.59 -12.22
CA SER A 69 5.78 -7.19 -11.15
C SER A 69 4.65 -6.28 -10.67
N VAL A 70 3.76 -6.87 -9.90
CA VAL A 70 2.64 -6.26 -9.19
C VAL A 70 2.57 -6.85 -7.79
N THR A 71 2.00 -6.10 -6.84
CA THR A 71 1.86 -6.56 -5.45
C THR A 71 0.57 -7.35 -5.19
N SER A 72 -0.32 -7.43 -6.18
CA SER A 72 -1.60 -8.13 -6.09
C SER A 72 -1.96 -8.77 -7.42
N THR A 73 -2.44 -9.98 -7.38
CA THR A 73 -2.85 -10.77 -8.55
C THR A 73 -4.04 -10.13 -9.27
N GLU A 74 -5.05 -9.69 -8.52
CA GLU A 74 -6.26 -9.07 -9.06
C GLU A 74 -5.94 -7.72 -9.71
N TYR A 75 -5.17 -6.86 -9.02
CA TYR A 75 -4.71 -5.60 -9.57
C TYR A 75 -3.85 -5.81 -10.84
N GLY A 76 -3.00 -6.84 -10.86
CA GLY A 76 -2.22 -7.21 -12.03
C GLY A 76 -3.09 -7.60 -13.23
N THR A 77 -4.18 -8.32 -13.01
CA THR A 77 -5.17 -8.69 -14.04
C THR A 77 -5.87 -7.45 -14.58
N HIS A 78 -6.37 -6.59 -13.68
CA HIS A 78 -6.97 -5.30 -14.05
C HIS A 78 -6.03 -4.42 -14.89
N LEU A 79 -4.75 -4.29 -14.49
CA LEU A 79 -3.75 -3.55 -15.26
C LEU A 79 -3.53 -4.14 -16.66
N LYS A 80 -3.49 -5.46 -16.77
CA LYS A 80 -3.31 -6.13 -18.08
C LYS A 80 -4.45 -5.79 -19.02
N GLU A 81 -5.67 -5.88 -18.55
CA GLU A 81 -6.87 -5.56 -19.33
C GLU A 81 -6.90 -4.08 -19.73
N ARG A 82 -6.76 -3.19 -18.76
CA ARG A 82 -6.80 -1.73 -18.96
C ARG A 82 -5.72 -1.22 -19.92
N LEU A 83 -4.49 -1.70 -19.78
CA LEU A 83 -3.36 -1.25 -20.58
C LEU A 83 -3.14 -2.08 -21.84
N GLY A 84 -3.83 -3.21 -22.03
CA GLY A 84 -3.59 -4.15 -23.11
C GLY A 84 -2.19 -4.78 -23.01
N ILE A 85 -1.83 -5.28 -21.83
CA ILE A 85 -0.55 -5.97 -21.59
C ILE A 85 -0.75 -7.46 -21.90
N ASN A 86 -0.03 -7.97 -22.91
CA ASN A 86 -0.12 -9.35 -23.34
C ASN A 86 0.88 -10.29 -22.63
N LYS A 87 1.80 -9.72 -21.85
CA LYS A 87 2.83 -10.47 -21.12
C LYS A 87 2.37 -10.83 -19.72
N LYS A 88 3.01 -11.85 -19.13
CA LYS A 88 2.85 -12.18 -17.72
C LYS A 88 3.46 -11.05 -16.87
N LEU A 89 2.71 -10.58 -15.89
CA LEU A 89 3.21 -9.82 -14.76
C LEU A 89 3.54 -10.80 -13.63
N PHE A 90 4.63 -10.54 -12.91
CA PHE A 90 5.02 -11.37 -11.76
C PHE A 90 4.30 -10.87 -10.52
N LEU A 91 3.80 -11.76 -9.69
CA LEU A 91 3.40 -11.40 -8.34
C LEU A 91 4.67 -11.24 -7.50
N LEU A 92 4.82 -10.10 -6.86
CA LEU A 92 5.92 -9.79 -5.96
C LEU A 92 5.35 -8.95 -4.82
N HIS A 93 5.10 -9.58 -3.69
CA HIS A 93 4.60 -8.87 -2.52
C HIS A 93 5.59 -7.81 -2.03
N ASP A 94 5.10 -6.77 -1.35
CA ASP A 94 5.97 -5.81 -0.66
C ASP A 94 6.67 -6.48 0.52
N VAL A 95 7.83 -5.94 0.90
CA VAL A 95 8.67 -6.54 1.94
C VAL A 95 8.15 -6.20 3.34
N PHE A 96 7.99 -7.24 4.15
CA PHE A 96 7.76 -7.11 5.58
C PHE A 96 9.10 -7.04 6.31
N HIS A 97 9.27 -6.01 7.14
CA HIS A 97 10.49 -5.72 7.88
C HIS A 97 10.30 -5.91 9.38
N GLU A 98 11.26 -6.55 10.06
CA GLU A 98 11.27 -6.65 11.53
C GLU A 98 11.30 -5.28 12.23
N SER A 99 11.83 -4.25 11.56
CA SER A 99 11.86 -2.87 12.07
C SER A 99 10.47 -2.23 12.21
N TYR A 100 9.41 -2.88 11.71
CA TYR A 100 8.03 -2.43 11.89
C TYR A 100 7.49 -2.71 13.30
N LEU A 101 8.15 -3.56 14.07
CA LEU A 101 7.82 -3.76 15.48
C LEU A 101 8.24 -2.56 16.32
N TYR A 102 7.29 -1.94 17.02
CA TYR A 102 7.56 -0.86 17.95
C TYR A 102 8.03 -1.42 19.30
N LYS A 103 9.28 -1.15 19.67
CA LYS A 103 9.96 -1.76 20.82
C LYS A 103 9.90 -0.93 22.11
N ARG A 104 9.10 0.15 22.13
CA ARG A 104 8.97 1.01 23.30
C ARG A 104 7.64 0.79 24.00
N GLU A 105 7.57 1.19 25.26
CA GLU A 105 6.33 1.15 26.03
C GLU A 105 5.28 2.10 25.47
N PHE A 106 4.03 1.65 25.47
CA PHE A 106 2.85 2.44 25.13
C PHE A 106 1.65 1.98 25.95
N HIS A 107 0.72 2.90 26.15
CA HIS A 107 -0.56 2.59 26.78
C HIS A 107 -1.66 2.64 25.73
N VAL A 108 -2.50 1.61 25.70
CA VAL A 108 -3.64 1.61 24.79
C VAL A 108 -4.75 2.49 25.36
N ILE A 109 -5.20 3.41 24.56
CA ILE A 109 -6.32 4.31 24.86
C ILE A 109 -7.61 3.56 24.53
N PRO A 110 -8.50 3.32 25.48
CA PRO A 110 -9.77 2.66 25.21
C PRO A 110 -10.63 3.45 24.20
N ASN A 111 -11.40 2.73 23.40
CA ASN A 111 -12.28 3.31 22.36
C ASN A 111 -11.54 4.25 21.41
N SER A 112 -10.39 3.84 20.91
CA SER A 112 -9.57 4.66 20.03
C SER A 112 -9.26 3.97 18.70
N VAL A 113 -9.21 4.79 17.65
CA VAL A 113 -8.95 4.38 16.27
C VAL A 113 -7.84 5.22 15.69
N PHE A 114 -6.84 4.57 15.10
CA PHE A 114 -5.76 5.23 14.36
C PHE A 114 -6.01 5.21 12.87
N CYS A 115 -5.79 6.33 12.20
CA CYS A 115 -5.67 6.41 10.75
C CYS A 115 -4.44 7.24 10.37
N GLY A 116 -3.53 6.67 9.58
CA GLY A 116 -2.30 7.36 9.24
C GLY A 116 -1.78 7.05 7.83
N GLY A 117 -0.89 7.94 7.35
CA GLY A 117 -0.19 7.76 6.07
C GLY A 117 -0.30 8.96 5.14
N ARG A 118 0.19 8.79 3.90
CA ARG A 118 0.30 9.91 2.95
C ARG A 118 -0.53 9.70 1.67
N ASN A 119 -0.42 8.54 1.05
CA ASN A 119 -0.96 8.30 -0.28
C ASN A 119 -2.20 7.40 -0.24
N GLY A 120 -3.22 7.74 -1.04
CA GLY A 120 -4.39 6.89 -1.22
C GLY A 120 -5.28 6.75 0.01
N ARG A 121 -5.24 7.69 0.94
CA ARG A 121 -6.15 7.73 2.09
C ARG A 121 -7.37 8.57 1.76
N ASP A 122 -8.55 8.04 2.02
CA ASP A 122 -9.80 8.79 1.98
C ASP A 122 -10.03 9.51 3.31
N TRP A 123 -9.36 10.66 3.46
CA TRP A 123 -9.42 11.45 4.69
C TRP A 123 -10.82 12.00 4.95
N ARG A 124 -11.51 12.45 3.90
CA ARG A 124 -12.87 12.96 4.02
C ARG A 124 -13.80 11.90 4.56
N PHE A 125 -13.73 10.70 4.02
CA PHE A 125 -14.51 9.56 4.50
C PHE A 125 -14.23 9.26 5.98
N MET A 126 -12.93 9.24 6.40
CA MET A 126 -12.59 8.97 7.81
C MET A 126 -13.14 10.03 8.75
N ILE A 127 -13.16 11.29 8.34
CA ILE A 127 -13.75 12.39 9.11
C ILE A 127 -15.28 12.22 9.24
N GLU A 128 -15.96 11.81 8.18
CA GLU A 128 -17.40 11.51 8.23
C GLU A 128 -17.72 10.33 9.17
N VAL A 129 -16.89 9.28 9.18
CA VAL A 129 -17.01 8.20 10.16
C VAL A 129 -16.82 8.73 11.58
N ALA A 130 -15.81 9.58 11.82
CA ALA A 130 -15.58 10.16 13.16
C ALA A 130 -16.76 11.03 13.64
N LYS A 131 -17.42 11.77 12.75
CA LYS A 131 -18.59 12.61 13.08
C LYS A 131 -19.77 11.80 13.64
N VAL A 132 -20.00 10.58 13.15
CA VAL A 132 -21.11 9.72 13.60
C VAL A 132 -20.73 8.87 14.82
N MET A 133 -19.48 8.89 15.27
CA MET A 133 -18.96 8.11 16.40
C MET A 133 -18.35 9.00 17.51
N PRO A 134 -19.12 9.90 18.15
CA PRO A 134 -18.56 10.86 19.11
C PRO A 134 -17.98 10.21 20.37
N HIS A 135 -18.28 8.93 20.64
CA HIS A 135 -17.79 8.14 21.76
C HIS A 135 -16.45 7.45 21.48
N VAL A 136 -15.94 7.54 20.26
CA VAL A 136 -14.66 6.98 19.82
C VAL A 136 -13.66 8.10 19.58
N GLN A 137 -12.44 7.96 20.08
CA GLN A 137 -11.36 8.90 19.82
C GLN A 137 -10.59 8.50 18.55
N PHE A 138 -10.52 9.40 17.58
CA PHE A 138 -9.79 9.17 16.33
C PHE A 138 -8.46 9.90 16.33
N HIS A 139 -7.37 9.16 16.14
CA HIS A 139 -6.02 9.69 15.99
C HIS A 139 -5.64 9.70 14.52
N LEU A 140 -5.65 10.88 13.90
CA LEU A 140 -5.39 11.05 12.46
C LEU A 140 -3.98 11.63 12.23
N VAL A 141 -3.11 10.86 11.59
CA VAL A 141 -1.76 11.33 11.22
C VAL A 141 -1.69 11.52 9.71
N MET A 142 -1.84 12.76 9.27
CA MET A 142 -2.04 13.12 7.87
C MET A 142 -0.95 14.07 7.34
N PRO A 143 -0.84 14.22 6.01
CA PRO A 143 0.02 15.27 5.43
C PRO A 143 -0.44 16.67 5.85
N LYS A 144 0.53 17.59 6.00
CA LYS A 144 0.21 19.00 6.36
C LYS A 144 -0.82 19.64 5.43
N VAL A 145 -0.69 19.42 4.13
CA VAL A 145 -1.64 19.93 3.13
C VAL A 145 -3.06 19.46 3.41
N THR A 146 -3.23 18.19 3.74
CA THR A 146 -4.52 17.60 4.09
C THR A 146 -5.05 18.14 5.42
N TYR A 147 -4.16 18.31 6.41
CA TYR A 147 -4.54 18.93 7.68
C TYR A 147 -5.05 20.35 7.46
N ASP A 148 -4.34 21.17 6.68
CA ASP A 148 -4.75 22.55 6.39
C ASP A 148 -6.11 22.62 5.66
N GLU A 149 -6.43 21.61 4.83
CA GLU A 149 -7.70 21.50 4.13
C GLU A 149 -8.86 21.20 5.09
N TYR A 150 -8.67 20.26 6.02
CA TYR A 150 -9.77 19.73 6.86
C TYR A 150 -9.79 20.22 8.30
N GLN A 151 -8.80 20.98 8.80
CA GLN A 151 -8.68 21.35 10.21
C GLN A 151 -9.93 22.02 10.81
N HIS A 152 -10.72 22.73 9.99
CA HIS A 152 -11.95 23.42 10.44
C HIS A 152 -13.19 22.52 10.41
N GLU A 153 -13.09 21.32 9.83
CA GLU A 153 -14.18 20.34 9.72
C GLU A 153 -14.04 19.18 10.72
N LEU A 154 -12.91 19.14 11.45
CA LEU A 154 -12.62 18.05 12.39
C LEU A 154 -13.58 18.11 13.59
N PRO A 155 -14.28 17.00 13.91
CA PRO A 155 -15.10 16.92 15.10
C PRO A 155 -14.22 16.84 16.37
N SER A 156 -14.81 17.13 17.54
CA SER A 156 -14.11 17.24 18.83
C SER A 156 -13.44 15.95 19.30
N ASN A 157 -13.88 14.80 18.79
CA ASN A 157 -13.31 13.48 19.08
C ASN A 157 -12.13 13.10 18.16
N VAL A 158 -11.64 14.02 17.32
CA VAL A 158 -10.48 13.83 16.45
C VAL A 158 -9.25 14.54 16.99
N VAL A 159 -8.18 13.79 17.20
CA VAL A 159 -6.83 14.28 17.46
C VAL A 159 -6.04 14.19 16.15
N ALA A 160 -5.85 15.30 15.46
CA ALA A 160 -5.12 15.33 14.20
C ALA A 160 -3.69 15.82 14.39
N ARG A 161 -2.73 15.12 13.74
CA ARG A 161 -1.30 15.46 13.75
C ARG A 161 -0.74 15.44 12.34
N TYR A 162 0.32 16.21 12.10
CA TYR A 162 1.06 16.23 10.84
C TYR A 162 2.56 16.44 11.10
N ASN A 163 3.38 16.05 10.14
CA ASN A 163 4.85 16.21 10.20
C ASN A 163 5.49 15.68 11.49
N ILE A 164 4.91 14.63 12.08
CA ILE A 164 5.50 13.96 13.25
C ILE A 164 6.61 12.99 12.81
N SER A 165 7.47 12.63 13.76
CA SER A 165 8.51 11.64 13.54
C SER A 165 7.92 10.24 13.27
N MET A 166 8.70 9.32 12.68
CA MET A 166 8.26 7.93 12.52
C MET A 166 8.03 7.27 13.88
N GLU A 167 8.82 7.62 14.87
CA GLU A 167 8.65 7.13 16.25
C GLU A 167 7.30 7.56 16.83
N ASP A 168 6.95 8.84 16.72
CA ASP A 168 5.66 9.35 17.18
C ASP A 168 4.49 8.75 16.38
N PHE A 169 4.68 8.54 15.08
CA PHE A 169 3.70 7.86 14.24
C PHE A 169 3.41 6.43 14.75
N MET A 170 4.46 5.68 15.03
CA MET A 170 4.35 4.33 15.57
C MET A 170 3.73 4.33 16.96
N LYS A 171 4.10 5.28 17.82
CA LYS A 171 3.51 5.45 19.14
C LYS A 171 2.01 5.74 19.07
N GLU A 172 1.59 6.69 18.24
CA GLU A 172 0.16 7.01 18.04
C GLU A 172 -0.61 5.75 17.55
N MET A 173 -0.07 5.05 16.56
CA MET A 173 -0.69 3.82 16.05
C MET A 173 -0.80 2.74 17.13
N CYS A 174 0.28 2.49 17.88
CA CYS A 174 0.30 1.46 18.92
C CYS A 174 -0.59 1.82 20.11
N SER A 175 -0.79 3.10 20.38
CA SER A 175 -1.67 3.58 21.45
C SER A 175 -3.16 3.48 21.12
N CYS A 176 -3.56 3.17 19.88
CA CYS A 176 -4.96 2.95 19.53
C CYS A 176 -5.33 1.46 19.54
N GLU A 177 -6.62 1.14 19.76
CA GLU A 177 -7.12 -0.24 19.74
C GLU A 177 -7.19 -0.79 18.30
N ILE A 178 -7.58 0.04 17.35
CA ILE A 178 -7.86 -0.36 15.97
C ILE A 178 -7.06 0.55 15.02
N VAL A 179 -6.58 -0.02 13.93
CA VAL A 179 -6.04 0.71 12.78
C VAL A 179 -7.07 0.69 11.66
N ALA A 180 -7.59 1.86 11.29
CA ALA A 180 -8.59 2.07 10.25
C ALA A 180 -7.98 2.83 9.07
N LEU A 181 -7.95 2.21 7.88
CA LEU A 181 -7.29 2.78 6.71
C LEU A 181 -8.24 2.83 5.50
N PRO A 182 -9.13 3.83 5.42
CA PRO A 182 -9.94 4.02 4.22
C PRO A 182 -9.05 4.44 3.04
N LEU A 183 -9.26 3.80 1.88
CA LEU A 183 -8.50 4.04 0.66
C LEU A 183 -9.39 4.63 -0.43
N ASP A 184 -8.82 5.54 -1.23
CA ASP A 184 -9.46 6.20 -2.38
C ASP A 184 -8.99 5.63 -3.72
N THR A 185 -8.33 4.48 -3.74
CA THR A 185 -7.68 3.94 -4.93
C THR A 185 -7.60 2.42 -4.92
N GLU A 186 -7.79 1.80 -6.08
CA GLU A 186 -7.55 0.37 -6.31
C GLU A 186 -6.05 0.05 -6.48
N ALA A 187 -5.24 1.03 -6.84
CA ALA A 187 -3.79 0.87 -6.92
C ALA A 187 -3.19 0.61 -5.53
N PRO A 188 -2.09 -0.14 -5.46
CA PRO A 188 -1.44 -0.45 -4.18
C PRO A 188 -1.18 0.79 -3.34
N ALA A 189 -1.80 0.84 -2.17
CA ALA A 189 -1.67 1.92 -1.21
C ALA A 189 -1.78 1.38 0.22
N GLY A 190 -1.09 2.02 1.15
CA GLY A 190 -1.23 1.71 2.57
C GLY A 190 -0.45 0.51 3.10
N LEU A 191 0.16 -0.31 2.26
CA LEU A 191 0.77 -1.59 2.66
C LEU A 191 1.76 -1.44 3.83
N ILE A 192 2.62 -0.42 3.82
CA ILE A 192 3.57 -0.19 4.93
C ILE A 192 2.83 -0.02 6.26
N VAL A 193 1.73 0.75 6.30
CA VAL A 193 0.97 0.97 7.54
C VAL A 193 0.22 -0.30 7.95
N LEU A 194 -0.30 -1.07 7.00
CA LEU A 194 -0.90 -2.38 7.26
C LEU A 194 0.13 -3.34 7.88
N PHE A 195 1.35 -3.38 7.37
CA PHE A 195 2.44 -4.23 7.88
C PHE A 195 2.90 -3.77 9.26
N GLN A 196 3.04 -2.47 9.47
CA GLN A 196 3.32 -1.91 10.79
C GLN A 196 2.23 -2.25 11.80
N ALA A 197 0.96 -2.19 11.41
CA ALA A 197 -0.17 -2.58 12.27
C ALA A 197 -0.11 -4.06 12.62
N ALA A 198 0.14 -4.94 11.66
CA ALA A 198 0.28 -6.38 11.90
C ALA A 198 1.44 -6.70 12.85
N ALA A 199 2.64 -6.11 12.62
CA ALA A 199 3.81 -6.29 13.48
C ALA A 199 3.54 -5.92 14.95
N ASN A 200 2.59 -5.00 15.18
CA ASN A 200 2.21 -4.53 16.51
C ASN A 200 0.86 -5.09 16.99
N MET A 201 0.41 -6.19 16.41
CA MET A 201 -0.80 -6.92 16.79
C MET A 201 -2.08 -6.06 16.81
N LYS A 202 -2.14 -5.03 15.92
CA LYS A 202 -3.30 -4.15 15.80
C LYS A 202 -4.33 -4.75 14.84
N TYR A 203 -5.59 -4.70 15.23
CA TYR A 203 -6.69 -5.07 14.34
C TYR A 203 -6.85 -4.04 13.22
N ILE A 204 -7.04 -4.53 12.00
CA ILE A 204 -7.09 -3.70 10.81
C ILE A 204 -8.48 -3.70 10.21
N ILE A 205 -9.02 -2.50 9.96
CA ILE A 205 -10.19 -2.26 9.12
C ILE A 205 -9.72 -1.40 7.94
N THR A 206 -9.97 -1.82 6.72
CA THR A 206 -9.56 -1.06 5.52
C THR A 206 -10.56 -1.24 4.39
N THR A 207 -10.47 -0.38 3.39
CA THR A 207 -11.29 -0.47 2.18
C THR A 207 -11.02 -1.78 1.45
N ASP A 208 -12.09 -2.42 0.99
CA ASP A 208 -12.05 -3.59 0.13
C ASP A 208 -11.60 -3.17 -1.28
N THR A 209 -10.31 -3.36 -1.58
CA THR A 209 -9.69 -3.09 -2.88
C THR A 209 -9.02 -4.33 -3.43
N MET A 210 -8.74 -4.35 -4.73
CA MET A 210 -7.98 -5.44 -5.38
C MET A 210 -6.66 -5.73 -4.67
N THR A 211 -6.02 -4.71 -4.11
CA THR A 211 -4.75 -4.89 -3.40
C THR A 211 -4.96 -5.36 -1.96
N THR A 212 -5.90 -4.79 -1.22
CA THR A 212 -6.10 -5.18 0.18
C THR A 212 -6.64 -6.60 0.32
N ARG A 213 -7.40 -7.11 -0.65
CA ARG A 213 -7.82 -8.52 -0.70
C ARG A 213 -6.64 -9.49 -0.75
N GLU A 214 -5.59 -9.19 -1.49
CA GLU A 214 -4.38 -10.03 -1.56
C GLU A 214 -3.78 -10.28 -0.17
N TYR A 215 -3.76 -9.25 0.68
CA TYR A 215 -3.10 -9.29 1.99
C TYR A 215 -4.03 -9.68 3.14
N LEU A 216 -5.29 -9.23 3.12
CA LEU A 216 -6.19 -9.28 4.29
C LEU A 216 -7.37 -10.27 4.16
N SER A 217 -7.47 -11.02 3.08
CA SER A 217 -8.46 -12.10 2.97
C SER A 217 -8.30 -13.16 4.06
N ASP A 218 -9.25 -14.09 4.17
CA ASP A 218 -9.21 -15.23 5.07
C ASP A 218 -9.19 -14.87 6.57
N GLY A 219 -9.77 -13.72 6.91
CA GLY A 219 -9.91 -13.27 8.30
C GLY A 219 -8.63 -12.69 8.90
N ARG A 220 -7.72 -12.19 8.07
CA ARG A 220 -6.50 -11.47 8.47
C ARG A 220 -6.75 -10.01 8.81
N GLY A 221 -7.95 -9.49 8.50
CA GLY A 221 -8.43 -8.14 8.79
C GLY A 221 -9.89 -8.00 8.38
N CYS A 222 -10.40 -6.78 8.38
CA CYS A 222 -11.75 -6.45 7.94
C CYS A 222 -11.69 -5.59 6.66
N LEU A 223 -12.28 -6.10 5.59
CA LEU A 223 -12.37 -5.44 4.29
C LEU A 223 -13.80 -4.91 4.10
N LEU A 224 -13.96 -3.61 3.86
CA LEU A 224 -15.25 -2.95 3.79
C LEU A 224 -15.35 -2.00 2.60
N PRO A 225 -16.55 -1.82 2.01
CA PRO A 225 -16.80 -0.69 1.13
C PRO A 225 -16.73 0.63 1.93
N ASN A 226 -16.39 1.76 1.29
CA ASN A 226 -16.40 3.07 1.96
C ASN A 226 -17.83 3.58 2.16
N GLU A 227 -18.52 3.00 3.15
CA GLU A 227 -19.85 3.36 3.60
C GLU A 227 -19.81 3.65 5.11
N VAL A 228 -20.22 4.87 5.51
CA VAL A 228 -20.05 5.37 6.90
C VAL A 228 -20.70 4.44 7.92
N ASN A 229 -21.93 3.99 7.67
CA ASN A 229 -22.64 3.11 8.61
C ASN A 229 -21.95 1.74 8.75
N VAL A 230 -21.46 1.18 7.63
CA VAL A 230 -20.74 -0.13 7.64
C VAL A 230 -19.45 -0.03 8.44
N TRP A 231 -18.71 1.07 8.31
CA TRP A 231 -17.49 1.27 9.07
C TRP A 231 -17.76 1.55 10.55
N SER A 232 -18.76 2.37 10.89
CA SER A 232 -19.10 2.64 12.29
C SER A 232 -19.52 1.39 13.04
N GLU A 233 -20.37 0.55 12.43
CA GLU A 233 -20.79 -0.74 13.01
C GLU A 233 -19.60 -1.70 13.17
N ALA A 234 -18.70 -1.77 12.17
CA ALA A 234 -17.52 -2.61 12.24
C ALA A 234 -16.53 -2.16 13.32
N ILE A 235 -16.32 -0.86 13.48
CA ILE A 235 -15.46 -0.28 14.53
C ILE A 235 -16.04 -0.61 15.90
N ASP A 236 -17.32 -0.28 16.14
CA ASP A 236 -18.02 -0.59 17.42
C ASP A 236 -17.99 -2.10 17.71
N GLY A 237 -18.18 -2.90 16.67
CA GLY A 237 -18.12 -4.36 16.78
C GLY A 237 -16.75 -4.90 17.18
N LYS A 238 -15.66 -4.12 17.13
CA LYS A 238 -14.28 -4.55 17.42
C LYS A 238 -13.64 -3.86 18.62
N LEU A 239 -14.14 -2.69 19.02
CA LEU A 239 -13.65 -2.02 20.23
C LEU A 239 -13.81 -2.91 21.46
N GLY A 240 -12.81 -2.93 22.33
CA GLY A 240 -12.75 -3.74 23.54
C GLY A 240 -12.59 -5.26 23.32
N LYS A 241 -12.57 -5.76 22.07
CA LYS A 241 -12.48 -7.21 21.76
C LYS A 241 -11.04 -7.69 21.56
N VAL A 242 -10.16 -7.42 22.50
CA VAL A 242 -8.71 -7.65 22.40
C VAL A 242 -8.35 -9.07 21.91
N LYS A 243 -8.91 -10.14 22.50
CA LYS A 243 -8.57 -11.51 22.12
C LYS A 243 -8.97 -11.87 20.69
N LEU A 244 -10.17 -11.45 20.26
CA LEU A 244 -10.66 -11.73 18.90
C LEU A 244 -9.84 -10.96 17.86
N ASN A 245 -9.50 -9.72 18.17
CA ASN A 245 -8.69 -8.87 17.32
C ASN A 245 -7.26 -9.41 17.17
N ALA A 246 -6.65 -9.89 18.27
CA ALA A 246 -5.33 -10.50 18.27
C ALA A 246 -5.24 -11.71 17.32
N MET A 247 -6.25 -12.58 17.28
CA MET A 247 -6.26 -13.74 16.38
C MET A 247 -6.18 -13.35 14.88
N ALA A 248 -6.87 -12.28 14.48
CA ALA A 248 -6.81 -11.81 13.10
C ALA A 248 -5.43 -11.18 12.77
N SER A 249 -4.90 -10.40 13.72
CA SER A 249 -3.59 -9.79 13.58
C SER A 249 -2.46 -10.83 13.51
N GLU A 250 -2.55 -11.90 14.32
CA GLU A 250 -1.61 -13.02 14.29
C GLU A 250 -1.65 -13.76 12.94
N LYS A 251 -2.85 -14.02 12.41
CA LYS A 251 -3.00 -14.62 11.07
C LYS A 251 -2.34 -13.76 9.99
N PHE A 252 -2.49 -12.43 10.10
CA PHE A 252 -1.88 -11.53 9.14
C PHE A 252 -0.36 -11.48 9.30
N LEU A 253 0.15 -11.42 10.52
CA LEU A 253 1.59 -11.46 10.78
C LEU A 253 2.23 -12.75 10.21
N ASN A 254 1.62 -13.91 10.49
CA ASN A 254 2.09 -15.19 9.94
C ASN A 254 2.12 -15.21 8.41
N PHE A 255 1.11 -14.61 7.75
CA PHE A 255 1.11 -14.45 6.29
C PHE A 255 2.27 -13.56 5.83
N LEU A 256 2.52 -12.44 6.51
CA LEU A 256 3.60 -11.52 6.13
C LEU A 256 4.98 -12.16 6.28
N GLU A 257 5.20 -12.91 7.36
CA GLU A 257 6.46 -13.65 7.58
C GLU A 257 6.67 -14.76 6.53
N ALA A 258 5.60 -15.44 6.13
CA ALA A 258 5.68 -16.52 5.16
C ALA A 258 5.81 -16.04 3.71
N GLU A 259 5.09 -15.00 3.31
CA GLU A 259 4.92 -14.61 1.90
C GLU A 259 5.52 -13.25 1.54
N CYS A 260 5.86 -12.42 2.55
CA CYS A 260 6.36 -11.06 2.36
C CYS A 260 7.77 -10.87 2.94
N SER A 261 8.51 -11.94 3.24
CA SER A 261 9.86 -11.85 3.80
C SER A 261 10.86 -11.26 2.79
N GLU A 262 11.99 -10.77 3.30
CA GLU A 262 13.07 -10.25 2.45
C GLU A 262 13.61 -11.33 1.50
N GLU A 263 13.71 -12.58 1.97
CA GLU A 263 14.15 -13.71 1.16
C GLU A 263 13.22 -13.96 -0.01
N LYS A 264 11.90 -14.00 0.23
CA LYS A 264 10.88 -14.15 -0.82
C LYS A 264 10.93 -13.03 -1.85
N PHE A 265 11.15 -11.81 -1.38
CA PHE A 265 11.29 -10.67 -2.28
C PHE A 265 12.54 -10.79 -3.16
N VAL A 266 13.69 -11.15 -2.58
CA VAL A 266 14.95 -11.37 -3.33
C VAL A 266 14.78 -12.48 -4.35
N GLU A 267 14.26 -13.65 -3.95
CA GLU A 267 13.95 -14.77 -4.84
C GLU A 267 13.06 -14.33 -6.02
N GLY A 268 12.03 -13.54 -5.75
CA GLY A 268 11.13 -13.00 -6.78
C GLY A 268 11.85 -12.09 -7.78
N VAL A 269 12.73 -11.21 -7.30
CA VAL A 269 13.54 -10.32 -8.15
C VAL A 269 14.52 -11.13 -8.99
N GLU A 270 15.17 -12.14 -8.41
CA GLU A 270 16.08 -13.04 -9.14
C GLU A 270 15.35 -13.80 -10.26
N LEU A 271 14.16 -14.33 -9.98
CA LEU A 271 13.31 -14.97 -11.00
C LEU A 271 12.97 -14.04 -12.16
N MET A 272 12.74 -12.74 -11.87
CA MET A 272 12.50 -11.73 -12.89
C MET A 272 13.75 -11.45 -13.74
N ILE A 273 14.93 -11.38 -13.11
CA ILE A 273 16.22 -11.18 -13.80
C ILE A 273 16.53 -12.37 -14.71
N ASN A 274 16.40 -13.60 -14.19
CA ASN A 274 16.67 -14.84 -14.90
C ASN A 274 15.73 -15.08 -16.11
N LYS A 275 14.60 -14.35 -16.16
CA LYS A 275 13.71 -14.38 -17.33
C LYS A 275 14.36 -13.85 -18.62
N PHE A 276 15.43 -13.09 -18.50
CA PHE A 276 16.20 -12.59 -19.65
C PHE A 276 17.29 -13.56 -20.13
N GLU A 277 17.55 -14.63 -19.39
CA GLU A 277 18.61 -15.61 -19.71
C GLU A 277 18.09 -16.79 -20.54
N LYS A 278 16.75 -16.95 -20.55
CA LYS A 278 16.01 -17.93 -21.37
C LYS A 278 15.46 -17.27 -22.64
#